data_6e903c56e698e5fb75fdd63338a8676d
#
_entry.id   6e903c56e698e5fb75fdd63338a8676d
#
_cell.length_a   1.000
_cell.length_b   1.000
_cell.length_c   1.000
_cell.angle_alpha   90.00
_cell.angle_beta   90.00
_cell.angle_gamma   90.00
#
_symmetry.space_group_name_H-M   'P 1'
#
loop_
_entity.id
_entity.type
_entity.pdbx_description
1 polymer ?
#
loop_
_entity_poly.entity_id
_entity_poly.type
_entity_poly.pdbx_seq_one_letter_code
_entity_poly.pdbx_strand_id
1 'polypeptide(L)'
;MRIREAAEASKLSIDTIRYYEKSGMLPKIARNATGQREFSPDNIEWLTILYWLRKTGMPMKAMRSYAQMVHAGDETVGDRIALLRDHQSRLIDRRAELDRCDEILRHKLAIYDQWEEERPS
;
A
#
# COMPACT_ATOMS: atom_id res chain seq x y z
N MET A 1 -2.50 -18.44 9.77
CA MET A 1 -3.61 -18.10 8.84
C MET A 1 -3.41 -18.73 7.48
N ARG A 2 -4.49 -19.18 6.88
CA ARG A 2 -4.51 -19.63 5.49
C ARG A 2 -4.51 -18.44 4.55
N ILE A 3 -4.28 -18.69 3.26
CA ILE A 3 -4.21 -17.61 2.25
C ILE A 3 -5.48 -16.77 2.19
N ARG A 4 -6.66 -17.38 2.38
CA ARG A 4 -7.93 -16.62 2.37
C ARG A 4 -7.96 -15.59 3.50
N GLU A 5 -7.59 -16.02 4.71
CA GLU A 5 -7.54 -15.13 5.87
C GLU A 5 -6.47 -14.07 5.72
N ALA A 6 -5.32 -14.45 5.16
CA ALA A 6 -4.23 -13.52 4.87
C ALA A 6 -4.68 -12.44 3.87
N ALA A 7 -5.44 -12.82 2.86
CA ALA A 7 -6.00 -11.90 1.88
C ALA A 7 -6.94 -10.88 2.56
N GLU A 8 -7.85 -11.36 3.39
CA GLU A 8 -8.77 -10.49 4.14
C GLU A 8 -8.03 -9.54 5.07
N ALA A 9 -7.05 -10.04 5.81
CA ALA A 9 -6.30 -9.25 6.78
C ALA A 9 -5.42 -8.17 6.12
N SER A 10 -4.82 -8.49 4.98
CA SER A 10 -3.89 -7.59 4.27
C SER A 10 -4.57 -6.68 3.25
N LYS A 11 -5.82 -6.96 2.90
CA LYS A 11 -6.59 -6.33 1.81
C LYS A 11 -6.11 -6.72 0.40
N LEU A 12 -5.11 -7.58 0.28
CA LEU A 12 -4.67 -8.11 -1.00
C LEU A 12 -5.59 -9.23 -1.46
N SER A 13 -5.77 -9.36 -2.77
CA SER A 13 -6.46 -10.53 -3.32
C SER A 13 -5.58 -11.77 -3.21
N ILE A 14 -6.22 -12.94 -3.21
CA ILE A 14 -5.50 -14.22 -3.21
C ILE A 14 -4.56 -14.30 -4.43
N ASP A 15 -5.03 -13.86 -5.59
CA ASP A 15 -4.23 -13.87 -6.82
C ASP A 15 -3.01 -12.96 -6.69
N THR A 16 -3.15 -11.80 -6.07
CA THR A 16 -2.03 -10.88 -5.84
C THR A 16 -1.00 -11.50 -4.89
N ILE A 17 -1.46 -12.14 -3.81
CA ILE A 17 -0.55 -12.83 -2.88
C ILE A 17 0.24 -13.92 -3.61
N ARG A 18 -0.43 -14.72 -4.42
CA ARG A 18 0.22 -15.76 -5.22
C ARG A 18 1.22 -15.18 -6.21
N TYR A 19 0.87 -14.06 -6.85
CA TYR A 19 1.77 -13.38 -7.77
C TYR A 19 3.01 -12.85 -7.03
N TYR A 20 2.83 -12.25 -5.86
CA TYR A 20 3.95 -11.74 -5.07
C TYR A 20 4.87 -12.89 -4.61
N GLU A 21 4.29 -14.01 -4.19
CA GLU A 21 5.07 -15.18 -3.80
C GLU A 21 5.89 -15.70 -4.99
N LYS A 22 5.26 -15.84 -6.13
CA LYS A 22 5.91 -16.32 -7.36
C LYS A 22 6.99 -15.36 -7.84
N SER A 23 6.82 -14.07 -7.62
CA SER A 23 7.77 -13.03 -8.02
C SER A 23 8.94 -12.87 -7.03
N GLY A 24 8.98 -13.66 -5.97
CA GLY A 24 10.05 -13.57 -4.98
C GLY A 24 9.90 -12.41 -4.01
N MET A 25 8.75 -11.79 -3.92
CA MET A 25 8.50 -10.65 -3.05
C MET A 25 8.13 -11.03 -1.62
N LEU A 26 7.83 -12.31 -1.38
CA LEU A 26 7.49 -12.81 -0.06
C LEU A 26 8.64 -13.63 0.51
N PRO A 27 8.81 -13.65 1.85
CA PRO A 27 9.71 -14.61 2.46
C PRO A 27 9.13 -16.02 2.24
N LYS A 28 9.93 -17.03 2.53
CA LYS A 28 9.46 -18.41 2.45
C LYS A 28 8.31 -18.59 3.44
N ILE A 29 7.12 -18.90 2.93
CA ILE A 29 5.95 -19.12 3.76
C ILE A 29 5.94 -20.57 4.25
N ALA A 30 5.77 -20.74 5.57
CA ALA A 30 5.68 -22.06 6.18
C ALA A 30 4.47 -22.81 5.63
N ARG A 31 4.56 -24.15 5.63
CA ARG A 31 3.45 -25.03 5.25
C ARG A 31 3.10 -25.96 6.39
N ASN A 32 1.82 -26.24 6.52
CA ASN A 32 1.36 -27.20 7.53
C ASN A 32 1.61 -28.65 7.06
N ALA A 33 1.18 -29.61 7.90
CA ALA A 33 1.39 -31.04 7.65
C ALA A 33 0.74 -31.51 6.33
N THR A 34 -0.30 -30.83 5.86
CA THR A 34 -0.99 -31.16 4.60
C THR A 34 -0.44 -30.39 3.38
N GLY A 35 0.65 -29.66 3.54
CA GLY A 35 1.28 -28.89 2.47
C GLY A 35 0.65 -27.55 2.15
N GLN A 36 -0.30 -27.11 2.95
CA GLN A 36 -0.97 -25.82 2.77
C GLN A 36 -0.17 -24.70 3.42
N ARG A 37 -0.18 -23.52 2.79
CA ARG A 37 0.52 -22.32 3.30
C ARG A 37 -0.06 -21.90 4.64
N GLU A 38 0.85 -21.54 5.55
CA GLU A 38 0.51 -21.03 6.86
C GLU A 38 1.17 -19.66 7.04
N PHE A 39 0.38 -18.60 7.06
CA PHE A 39 0.88 -17.23 7.15
C PHE A 39 1.00 -16.81 8.61
N SER A 40 2.20 -16.40 9.01
CA SER A 40 2.47 -15.91 10.36
C SER A 40 2.00 -14.45 10.51
N PRO A 41 1.91 -13.94 11.76
CA PRO A 41 1.64 -12.51 11.97
C PRO A 41 2.63 -11.60 11.24
N ASP A 42 3.91 -11.95 11.22
CA ASP A 42 4.92 -11.19 10.48
C ASP A 42 4.65 -11.21 8.98
N ASN A 43 4.21 -12.35 8.45
CA ASN A 43 3.83 -12.44 7.04
C ASN A 43 2.65 -11.52 6.71
N ILE A 44 1.66 -11.45 7.61
CA ILE A 44 0.50 -10.57 7.42
C ILE A 44 0.93 -9.11 7.45
N GLU A 45 1.80 -8.74 8.36
CA GLU A 45 2.35 -7.38 8.44
C GLU A 45 3.08 -7.01 7.14
N TRP A 46 3.89 -7.93 6.62
CA TRP A 46 4.60 -7.73 5.35
C TRP A 46 3.64 -7.53 4.18
N LEU A 47 2.62 -8.38 4.07
CA LEU A 47 1.60 -8.24 3.04
C LEU A 47 0.86 -6.91 3.16
N THR A 48 0.58 -6.49 4.38
CA THR A 48 -0.13 -5.23 4.64
C THR A 48 0.69 -4.03 4.17
N ILE A 49 1.99 -4.00 4.45
CA ILE A 49 2.83 -2.89 3.96
C ILE A 49 2.89 -2.90 2.43
N LEU A 50 3.01 -4.06 1.80
CA LEU A 50 3.02 -4.17 0.35
C LEU A 50 1.72 -3.61 -0.25
N TYR A 51 0.58 -3.92 0.38
CA TYR A 51 -0.71 -3.38 -0.04
C TYR A 51 -0.68 -1.84 -0.05
N TRP A 52 -0.28 -1.23 1.08
CA TRP A 52 -0.29 0.23 1.20
C TRP A 52 0.73 0.93 0.31
N LEU A 53 1.92 0.35 0.14
CA LEU A 53 2.91 0.90 -0.77
C LEU A 53 2.36 0.95 -2.20
N ARG A 54 1.76 -0.15 -2.65
CA ARG A 54 1.19 -0.22 -4.00
C ARG A 54 -0.04 0.68 -4.14
N LYS A 55 -0.91 0.67 -3.15
CA LYS A 55 -2.13 1.49 -3.14
C LYS A 55 -1.82 2.99 -3.23
N THR A 56 -0.74 3.42 -2.62
CA THR A 56 -0.34 4.83 -2.59
C THR A 56 0.63 5.21 -3.72
N GLY A 57 0.83 4.32 -4.68
CA GLY A 57 1.49 4.65 -5.93
C GLY A 57 2.96 4.25 -6.07
N MET A 58 3.50 3.44 -5.17
CA MET A 58 4.87 2.95 -5.36
C MET A 58 4.91 2.04 -6.60
N PRO A 59 5.82 2.30 -7.56
CA PRO A 59 5.95 1.43 -8.74
C PRO A 59 6.36 0.02 -8.36
N MET A 60 5.90 -0.97 -9.11
CA MET A 60 6.24 -2.38 -8.86
C MET A 60 7.75 -2.62 -8.84
N LYS A 61 8.50 -1.91 -9.69
CA LYS A 61 9.96 -2.01 -9.72
C LYS A 61 10.57 -1.62 -8.37
N ALA A 62 10.10 -0.54 -7.77
CA ALA A 62 10.56 -0.08 -6.45
C ALA A 62 10.15 -1.06 -5.36
N MET A 63 8.94 -1.60 -5.43
CA MET A 63 8.47 -2.62 -4.48
C MET A 63 9.33 -3.87 -4.52
N ARG A 64 9.68 -4.33 -5.71
CA ARG A 64 10.58 -5.48 -5.86
C ARG A 64 11.97 -5.19 -5.30
N SER A 65 12.51 -3.99 -5.55
CA SER A 65 13.79 -3.58 -4.97
C SER A 65 13.75 -3.58 -3.45
N TYR A 66 12.68 -3.04 -2.88
CA TYR A 66 12.49 -3.03 -1.43
C TYR A 66 12.45 -4.46 -0.87
N ALA A 67 11.68 -5.35 -1.49
CA ALA A 67 11.60 -6.75 -1.07
C ALA A 67 12.97 -7.44 -1.13
N GLN A 68 13.73 -7.21 -2.19
CA GLN A 68 15.08 -7.77 -2.33
C GLN A 68 16.02 -7.26 -1.25
N MET A 69 15.94 -5.97 -0.90
CA MET A 69 16.73 -5.40 0.19
C MET A 69 16.40 -6.06 1.53
N VAL A 70 15.11 -6.23 1.82
CA VAL A 70 14.69 -6.89 3.06
C VAL A 70 15.22 -8.33 3.14
N HIS A 71 15.13 -9.07 2.04
CA HIS A 71 15.62 -10.46 2.00
C HIS A 71 17.15 -10.54 2.07
N ALA A 72 17.85 -9.50 1.62
CA ALA A 72 19.31 -9.48 1.67
C ALA A 72 19.88 -9.26 3.08
N GLY A 73 19.08 -8.72 4.01
CA GLY A 73 19.47 -8.59 5.40
C GLY A 73 19.77 -7.18 5.86
N ASP A 74 20.30 -7.08 7.07
CA ASP A 74 20.43 -5.80 7.79
C ASP A 74 21.37 -4.78 7.15
N GLU A 75 22.32 -5.22 6.34
CA GLU A 75 23.25 -4.32 5.62
C GLU A 75 22.53 -3.38 4.64
N THR A 76 21.29 -3.70 4.28
CA THR A 76 20.48 -2.88 3.37
C THR A 76 19.59 -1.86 4.07
N VAL A 77 19.65 -1.77 5.41
CA VAL A 77 18.75 -0.88 6.18
C VAL A 77 18.86 0.57 5.71
N GLY A 78 20.08 1.06 5.43
CA GLY A 78 20.27 2.42 4.93
C GLY A 78 19.55 2.66 3.61
N ASP A 79 19.65 1.72 2.68
CA ASP A 79 19.00 1.81 1.38
C ASP A 79 17.48 1.69 1.51
N ARG A 80 17.01 0.84 2.43
CA ARG A 80 15.57 0.73 2.71
C ARG A 80 15.00 2.04 3.25
N ILE A 81 15.72 2.69 4.16
CA ILE A 81 15.33 3.99 4.72
C ILE A 81 15.20 5.01 3.58
N ALA A 82 16.19 5.09 2.71
CA ALA A 82 16.19 6.03 1.60
C ALA A 82 14.99 5.81 0.67
N LEU A 83 14.70 4.56 0.34
CA LEU A 83 13.57 4.21 -0.53
C LEU A 83 12.23 4.59 0.10
N LEU A 84 12.04 4.26 1.37
CA LEU A 84 10.79 4.56 2.08
C LEU A 84 10.60 6.06 2.32
N ARG A 85 11.68 6.79 2.60
CA ARG A 85 11.62 8.25 2.75
C ARG A 85 11.26 8.94 1.43
N ASP A 86 11.79 8.45 0.32
CA ASP A 86 11.42 8.97 -0.99
C ASP A 86 9.92 8.80 -1.24
N HIS A 87 9.39 7.63 -0.94
CA HIS A 87 7.95 7.39 -1.06
C HIS A 87 7.14 8.28 -0.12
N GLN A 88 7.59 8.41 1.14
CA GLN A 88 6.93 9.29 2.12
C GLN A 88 6.90 10.74 1.64
N SER A 89 7.99 11.21 1.05
CA SER A 89 8.07 12.56 0.49
C SER A 89 7.02 12.78 -0.60
N ARG A 90 6.84 11.78 -1.47
CA ARG A 90 5.81 11.82 -2.51
C ARG A 90 4.39 11.83 -1.93
N LEU A 91 4.18 11.10 -0.84
CA LEU A 91 2.89 11.11 -0.15
C LEU A 91 2.58 12.48 0.44
N ILE A 92 3.57 13.14 1.02
CA ILE A 92 3.43 14.47 1.60
C ILE A 92 3.03 15.48 0.50
N ASP A 93 3.72 15.43 -0.64
CA ASP A 93 3.41 16.31 -1.77
C ASP A 93 2.00 16.04 -2.31
N ARG A 94 1.63 14.78 -2.43
CA ARG A 94 0.30 14.38 -2.89
C ARG A 94 -0.80 14.83 -1.95
N ARG A 95 -0.55 14.74 -0.65
CA ARG A 95 -1.50 15.22 0.36
C ARG A 95 -1.72 16.72 0.23
N ALA A 96 -0.64 17.49 0.02
CA ALA A 96 -0.73 18.94 -0.18
C ALA A 96 -1.54 19.27 -1.44
N GLU A 97 -1.35 18.53 -2.53
CA GLU A 97 -2.13 18.70 -3.75
C GLU A 97 -3.62 18.42 -3.53
N LEU A 98 -3.92 17.34 -2.81
CA LEU A 98 -5.30 16.96 -2.49
C LEU A 98 -5.97 18.02 -1.62
N ASP A 99 -5.27 18.54 -0.63
CA ASP A 99 -5.78 19.59 0.26
C ASP A 99 -6.08 20.86 -0.54
N ARG A 100 -5.20 21.21 -1.47
CA ARG A 100 -5.40 22.39 -2.32
C ARG A 100 -6.64 22.23 -3.22
N CYS A 101 -6.80 21.08 -3.81
CA CYS A 101 -7.98 20.78 -4.63
C CYS A 101 -9.26 20.84 -3.78
N ASP A 102 -9.21 20.28 -2.57
CA ASP A 102 -10.33 20.31 -1.64
C ASP A 102 -10.74 21.75 -1.28
N GLU A 103 -9.77 22.62 -1.02
CA GLU A 103 -10.04 24.04 -0.77
C GLU A 103 -10.76 24.71 -1.94
N ILE A 104 -10.29 24.44 -3.16
CA ILE A 104 -10.91 25.00 -4.36
C ILE A 104 -12.34 24.51 -4.51
N LEU A 105 -12.58 23.21 -4.29
CA LEU A 105 -13.90 22.62 -4.37
C LEU A 105 -14.84 23.19 -3.31
N ARG A 106 -14.36 23.36 -2.07
CA ARG A 106 -15.17 23.93 -0.99
C ARG A 106 -15.61 25.36 -1.32
N HIS A 107 -14.70 26.15 -1.88
CA HIS A 107 -15.01 27.51 -2.28
C HIS A 107 -16.07 27.54 -3.39
N LYS A 108 -15.92 26.70 -4.40
CA LYS A 108 -16.84 26.62 -5.53
C LYS A 108 -18.23 26.13 -5.10
N LEU A 109 -18.24 25.12 -4.25
CA LEU A 109 -19.51 24.58 -3.73
C LEU A 109 -20.24 25.61 -2.88
N ALA A 110 -19.53 26.38 -2.08
CA ALA A 110 -20.15 27.46 -1.29
C ALA A 110 -20.84 28.48 -2.18
N ILE A 111 -20.21 28.85 -3.30
CA ILE A 111 -20.80 29.77 -4.27
C ILE A 111 -22.08 29.17 -4.90
N TYR A 112 -22.02 27.92 -5.34
CA TYR A 112 -23.17 27.27 -5.95
C TYR A 112 -24.28 27.03 -4.94
N ASP A 113 -23.97 26.69 -3.71
CA ASP A 113 -24.98 26.51 -2.66
C ASP A 113 -25.73 27.82 -2.42
N GLN A 114 -25.02 28.96 -2.44
CA GLN A 114 -25.63 30.26 -2.33
C GLN A 114 -26.54 30.56 -3.52
N TRP A 115 -26.11 30.26 -4.73
CA TRP A 115 -26.92 30.43 -5.92
C TRP A 115 -28.20 29.59 -5.86
N GLU A 116 -28.08 28.35 -5.36
CA GLU A 116 -29.23 27.47 -5.23
C GLU A 116 -30.26 28.00 -4.23
N GLU A 117 -29.80 28.58 -3.13
CA GLU A 117 -30.67 29.21 -2.13
C GLU A 117 -31.40 30.44 -2.69
N GLU A 118 -30.76 31.20 -3.58
CA GLU A 118 -31.27 32.41 -4.17
C GLU A 118 -32.25 32.13 -5.37
N ARG A 119 -32.32 30.89 -5.83
CA ARG A 119 -33.18 30.56 -6.95
C ARG A 119 -34.65 30.72 -6.58
N PRO A 120 -35.44 31.35 -7.45
CA PRO A 120 -36.91 31.43 -7.24
C PRO A 120 -37.50 30.03 -7.26
N SER A 121 -38.37 29.73 -6.33
CA SER A 121 -39.09 28.45 -6.25
C SER A 121 -40.20 28.34 -7.27
#